data_8ec66a04fcd6ed12732af7a64f5186bb
#
_entry.id   8ec66a04fcd6ed12732af7a64f5186bb
#
_cell.length_a   1.000
_cell.length_b   1.000
_cell.length_c   1.000
_cell.angle_alpha   90.00
_cell.angle_beta   90.00
_cell.angle_gamma   90.00
#
_symmetry.space_group_name_H-M   'P 1'
#
loop_
_entity.id
_entity.type
_entity.pdbx_description
1 polymer ?
#
loop_
_entity_poly.entity_id
_entity_poly.type
_entity_poly.pdbx_seq_one_letter_code
_entity_poly.pdbx_strand_id
1 'polypeptide(L)'
;MSESIKKELDKYIALISTLSGVLQIYLFGSYAYGEPGEYSDIDLLVVVEDSLDPINATVKINQKLVGNRTTPLDIVVNRKKDFSIAAKENTIQKYISDSGVLLYEAS
;
A
#
# COMPACT_ATOMS: atom_id res chain seq x y z
N MET A 1 -9.39 -12.09 -8.29
CA MET A 1 -8.87 -12.08 -6.89
C MET A 1 -9.79 -12.91 -6.03
N SER A 2 -9.23 -13.76 -5.15
CA SER A 2 -10.05 -14.61 -4.29
C SER A 2 -10.77 -13.82 -3.21
N GLU A 3 -11.86 -14.38 -2.68
CA GLU A 3 -12.61 -13.77 -1.58
C GLU A 3 -11.76 -13.62 -0.31
N SER A 4 -10.90 -14.60 -0.03
CA SER A 4 -10.05 -14.53 1.17
C SER A 4 -9.03 -13.39 1.08
N ILE A 5 -8.46 -13.16 -0.11
CA ILE A 5 -7.53 -12.04 -0.33
C ILE A 5 -8.27 -10.70 -0.26
N LYS A 6 -9.47 -10.61 -0.82
CA LYS A 6 -10.28 -9.39 -0.71
C LYS A 6 -10.57 -9.03 0.75
N LYS A 7 -10.95 -10.01 1.56
CA LYS A 7 -11.21 -9.80 2.98
C LYS A 7 -9.95 -9.37 3.72
N GLU A 8 -8.82 -9.97 3.37
CA GLU A 8 -7.53 -9.61 3.94
C GLU A 8 -7.15 -8.18 3.60
N LEU A 9 -7.32 -7.78 2.33
CA LEU A 9 -7.05 -6.40 1.89
C LEU A 9 -7.98 -5.41 2.58
N ASP A 10 -9.26 -5.72 2.69
CA ASP A 10 -10.23 -4.86 3.38
C ASP A 10 -9.82 -4.63 4.84
N LYS A 11 -9.34 -5.67 5.50
CA LYS A 11 -8.83 -5.57 6.87
C LYS A 11 -7.62 -4.64 6.96
N TYR A 12 -6.66 -4.80 6.05
CA TYR A 12 -5.46 -3.95 6.03
C TYR A 12 -5.81 -2.49 5.77
N ILE A 13 -6.69 -2.24 4.80
CA ILE A 13 -7.15 -0.88 4.50
C ILE A 13 -7.82 -0.25 5.73
N ALA A 14 -8.70 -1.00 6.39
CA ALA A 14 -9.40 -0.50 7.57
C ALA A 14 -8.41 -0.13 8.69
N LEU A 15 -7.38 -0.95 8.91
CA LEU A 15 -6.38 -0.70 9.95
C LEU A 15 -5.45 0.47 9.58
N ILE A 16 -4.93 0.47 8.36
CA ILE A 16 -3.98 1.50 7.92
C ILE A 16 -4.65 2.86 7.84
N SER A 17 -5.87 2.93 7.34
CA SER A 17 -6.59 4.19 7.15
C SER A 17 -6.98 4.87 8.48
N THR A 18 -6.89 4.17 9.61
CA THR A 18 -7.08 4.80 10.92
C THR A 18 -5.94 5.72 11.31
N LEU A 19 -4.78 5.57 10.67
CA LEU A 19 -3.62 6.42 10.97
C LEU A 19 -3.80 7.77 10.32
N SER A 20 -3.62 8.83 11.11
CA SER A 20 -3.70 10.20 10.63
C SER A 20 -2.65 10.46 9.55
N GLY A 21 -3.05 11.08 8.45
CA GLY A 21 -2.14 11.45 7.37
C GLY A 21 -1.99 10.43 6.26
N VAL A 22 -2.68 9.30 6.31
CA VAL A 22 -2.72 8.35 5.20
C VAL A 22 -3.66 8.91 4.13
N LEU A 23 -3.13 9.12 2.92
CA LEU A 23 -3.87 9.74 1.81
C LEU A 23 -4.36 8.72 0.79
N GLN A 24 -3.52 7.76 0.42
CA GLN A 24 -3.84 6.75 -0.58
C GLN A 24 -3.18 5.44 -0.25
N ILE A 25 -3.81 4.34 -0.67
CA ILE A 25 -3.24 2.99 -0.59
C ILE A 25 -3.41 2.34 -1.95
N TYR A 26 -2.30 1.94 -2.57
CA TYR A 26 -2.28 1.20 -3.84
C TYR A 26 -1.88 -0.24 -3.62
N LEU A 27 -2.52 -1.15 -4.35
CA LEU A 27 -2.07 -2.53 -4.52
C LEU A 27 -1.25 -2.61 -5.80
N PHE A 28 -0.07 -3.21 -5.75
CA PHE A 28 0.74 -3.46 -6.94
C PHE A 28 1.30 -4.88 -6.86
N GLY A 29 2.12 -5.26 -7.84
CA GLY A 29 2.70 -6.59 -7.88
C GLY A 29 1.72 -7.66 -8.34
N SER A 30 2.01 -8.92 -8.03
CA SER A 30 1.30 -10.08 -8.56
C SER A 30 -0.21 -10.04 -8.33
N TYR A 31 -0.63 -9.64 -7.14
CA TYR A 31 -2.06 -9.61 -6.80
C TYR A 31 -2.81 -8.51 -7.55
N ALA A 32 -2.12 -7.40 -7.90
CA ALA A 32 -2.75 -6.33 -8.69
C ALA A 32 -2.96 -6.73 -10.15
N TYR A 33 -2.03 -7.53 -10.69
CA TYR A 33 -2.05 -7.88 -12.11
C TYR A 33 -2.70 -9.23 -12.40
N GLY A 34 -3.25 -9.88 -11.37
CA GLY A 34 -4.02 -11.10 -11.54
C GLY A 34 -3.22 -12.37 -11.73
N GLU A 35 -1.92 -12.34 -11.42
CA GLU A 35 -1.04 -13.50 -11.61
C GLU A 35 -0.27 -13.88 -10.34
N PRO A 36 -0.96 -14.02 -9.18
CA PRO A 36 -0.26 -14.42 -7.95
C PRO A 36 0.14 -15.90 -8.03
N GLY A 37 1.40 -16.17 -7.65
CA GLY A 37 1.88 -17.53 -7.44
C GLY A 37 1.61 -17.98 -6.00
N GLU A 38 1.97 -19.24 -5.72
CA GLU A 38 1.74 -19.86 -4.40
C GLU A 38 2.42 -19.09 -3.26
N TYR A 39 3.58 -18.49 -3.54
CA TYR A 39 4.37 -17.76 -2.53
C TYR A 39 4.40 -16.25 -2.77
N SER A 40 3.44 -15.73 -3.54
CA SER A 40 3.39 -14.30 -3.81
C SER A 40 3.05 -13.51 -2.56
N ASP A 41 3.76 -12.37 -2.38
CA ASP A 41 3.47 -11.41 -1.32
C ASP A 41 2.41 -10.41 -1.80
N ILE A 42 1.66 -9.86 -0.86
CA ILE A 42 0.81 -8.71 -1.13
C ILE A 42 1.71 -7.47 -1.07
N ASP A 43 1.70 -6.64 -2.12
CA ASP A 43 2.51 -5.43 -2.19
C ASP A 43 1.61 -4.21 -2.12
N LEU A 44 1.79 -3.40 -1.07
CA LEU A 44 1.04 -2.15 -0.87
C LEU A 44 1.97 -0.95 -0.89
N LEU A 45 1.55 0.10 -1.57
CA LEU A 45 2.17 1.42 -1.47
C LEU A 45 1.21 2.34 -0.74
N VAL A 46 1.68 2.94 0.34
CA VAL A 46 0.91 3.89 1.15
C VAL A 46 1.47 5.29 0.91
N VAL A 47 0.63 6.19 0.43
CA VAL A 47 0.99 7.60 0.26
C VAL A 47 0.50 8.35 1.48
N VAL A 48 1.41 9.10 2.10
CA VAL A 48 1.12 9.88 3.32
C VAL A 48 1.36 11.36 3.09
N GLU A 49 0.83 12.18 3.98
CA GLU A 49 1.04 13.63 3.95
C GLU A 49 2.53 13.98 4.01
N ASP A 50 2.90 15.11 3.39
CA ASP A 50 4.30 15.57 3.34
C ASP A 50 4.90 15.87 4.70
N SER A 51 4.05 16.17 5.69
CA SER A 51 4.48 16.45 7.06
C SER A 51 4.93 15.21 7.83
N LEU A 52 4.64 14.00 7.32
CA LEU A 52 4.98 12.75 8.01
C LEU A 52 6.34 12.24 7.55
N ASP A 53 7.08 11.66 8.51
CA ASP A 53 8.30 10.92 8.19
C ASP A 53 7.92 9.53 7.71
N PRO A 54 8.33 9.12 6.50
CA PRO A 54 7.96 7.79 5.96
C PRO A 54 8.44 6.62 6.82
N ILE A 55 9.58 6.75 7.47
CA ILE A 55 10.12 5.69 8.32
C ILE A 55 9.22 5.52 9.55
N ASN A 56 8.86 6.61 10.22
CA ASN A 56 7.96 6.57 11.37
C ASN A 56 6.57 6.06 10.96
N ALA A 57 6.07 6.48 9.80
CA ALA A 57 4.80 6.01 9.29
C ALA A 57 4.83 4.50 9.04
N THR A 58 5.93 3.99 8.46
CA THR A 58 6.10 2.56 8.23
C THR A 58 6.06 1.78 9.55
N VAL A 59 6.74 2.27 10.58
CA VAL A 59 6.72 1.63 11.91
C VAL A 59 5.31 1.59 12.47
N LYS A 60 4.58 2.69 12.40
CA LYS A 60 3.20 2.77 12.92
C LYS A 60 2.25 1.84 12.15
N ILE A 61 2.39 1.77 10.84
CA ILE A 61 1.59 0.87 10.02
C ILE A 61 1.86 -0.58 10.42
N ASN A 62 3.13 -0.96 10.54
CA ASN A 62 3.48 -2.33 10.93
C ASN A 62 2.97 -2.66 12.33
N GLN A 63 3.00 -1.72 13.26
CA GLN A 63 2.44 -1.91 14.60
C GLN A 63 0.93 -2.18 14.56
N LYS A 64 0.20 -1.46 13.70
CA LYS A 64 -1.24 -1.67 13.51
C LYS A 64 -1.56 -3.08 12.99
N LEU A 65 -0.66 -3.63 12.18
CA LEU A 65 -0.89 -4.92 11.52
C LEU A 65 -0.39 -6.11 12.31
N VAL A 66 0.26 -5.91 13.45
CA VAL A 66 0.75 -7.01 14.29
C VAL A 66 -0.42 -7.93 14.67
N GLY A 67 -0.23 -9.23 14.45
CA GLY A 67 -1.26 -10.24 14.73
C GLY A 67 -2.38 -10.33 13.69
N ASN A 68 -2.35 -9.49 12.65
CA ASN A 68 -3.41 -9.44 11.64
C ASN A 68 -2.96 -9.89 10.24
N ARG A 69 -1.70 -10.26 10.08
CA ARG A 69 -1.19 -10.69 8.78
C ARG A 69 -1.46 -12.16 8.56
N THR A 70 -1.99 -12.50 7.39
CA THR A 70 -2.20 -13.88 6.96
C THR A 70 -1.28 -14.23 5.80
N THR A 71 -1.31 -13.43 4.73
CA THR A 71 -0.40 -13.55 3.59
C THR A 71 0.81 -12.66 3.83
N PRO A 72 2.03 -13.04 3.41
CA PRO A 72 3.18 -12.15 3.47
C PRO A 72 2.87 -10.80 2.82
N LEU A 73 3.30 -9.73 3.46
CA LEU A 73 2.89 -8.38 3.10
C LEU A 73 4.10 -7.46 3.09
N ASP A 74 4.36 -6.82 1.95
CA ASP A 74 5.38 -5.79 1.81
C ASP A 74 4.70 -4.42 1.71
N ILE A 75 5.19 -3.47 2.49
CA ILE A 75 4.63 -2.13 2.53
C ILE A 75 5.72 -1.13 2.20
N VAL A 76 5.45 -0.28 1.21
CA VAL A 76 6.30 0.86 0.84
C VAL A 76 5.53 2.12 1.20
N VAL A 77 6.16 3.05 1.88
CA VAL A 77 5.54 4.33 2.27
C VAL A 77 6.26 5.47 1.59
N ASN A 78 5.51 6.32 0.89
CA ASN A 78 6.01 7.54 0.27
C ASN A 78 5.20 8.74 0.74
N ARG A 79 5.85 9.89 0.91
CA ARG A 79 5.14 11.16 1.06
C ARG A 79 4.52 11.52 -0.28
N LYS A 80 3.40 12.24 -0.27
CA LYS A 80 2.70 12.65 -1.47
C LYS A 80 3.61 13.34 -2.48
N LYS A 81 4.44 14.28 -2.01
CA LYS A 81 5.39 15.00 -2.84
C LYS A 81 6.38 14.07 -3.53
N ASP A 82 6.97 13.16 -2.77
CA ASP A 82 7.97 12.23 -3.30
C ASP A 82 7.36 11.25 -4.29
N PHE A 83 6.15 10.76 -4.00
CA PHE A 83 5.42 9.90 -4.93
C PHE A 83 5.11 10.62 -6.24
N SER A 84 4.63 11.86 -6.16
CA SER A 84 4.29 12.66 -7.35
C SER A 84 5.50 12.94 -8.23
N ILE A 85 6.64 13.24 -7.62
CA ILE A 85 7.88 13.49 -8.37
C ILE A 85 8.36 12.20 -9.04
N ALA A 86 8.43 11.11 -8.28
CA ALA A 86 8.91 9.81 -8.80
C ALA A 86 7.98 9.28 -9.89
N ALA A 87 6.68 9.51 -9.79
CA ALA A 87 5.70 9.03 -10.78
C ALA A 87 5.84 9.69 -12.14
N LYS A 88 6.60 10.80 -12.26
CA LYS A 88 6.86 11.47 -13.52
C LYS A 88 8.10 10.94 -14.24
N GLU A 89 8.84 10.05 -13.60
CA GLU A 89 10.07 9.50 -14.12
C GLU A 89 9.92 8.00 -14.38
N ASN A 90 10.94 7.36 -14.91
CA ASN A 90 10.91 5.92 -15.18
C ASN A 90 11.20 5.14 -13.89
N THR A 91 10.22 5.04 -13.02
CA THR A 91 10.34 4.48 -11.66
C THR A 91 9.22 3.48 -11.39
N ILE A 92 9.36 2.74 -10.27
CA ILE A 92 8.28 1.87 -9.79
C ILE A 92 7.04 2.70 -9.41
N GLN A 93 7.22 3.93 -8.91
CA GLN A 93 6.11 4.81 -8.56
C GLN A 93 5.27 5.18 -9.80
N LYS A 94 5.93 5.41 -10.94
CA LYS A 94 5.21 5.64 -12.20
C LYS A 94 4.39 4.43 -12.60
N TYR A 95 4.98 3.25 -12.51
CA TYR A 95 4.29 2.01 -12.83
C TYR A 95 3.08 1.80 -11.94
N ILE A 96 3.22 2.05 -10.62
CA ILE A 96 2.12 1.93 -9.67
C ILE A 96 1.03 2.97 -9.94
N SER A 97 1.42 4.22 -10.22
CA SER A 97 0.47 5.29 -10.55
C SER A 97 -0.37 4.97 -11.80
N ASP A 98 0.28 4.37 -12.81
CA ASP A 98 -0.38 4.07 -14.09
C ASP A 98 -1.16 2.76 -14.06
N SER A 99 -0.65 1.74 -13.38
CA SER A 99 -1.14 0.36 -13.50
C SER A 99 -1.52 -0.31 -12.18
N GLY A 100 -1.20 0.30 -11.05
CA GLY A 100 -1.59 -0.22 -9.74
C GLY A 100 -3.09 -0.05 -9.50
N VAL A 101 -3.60 -0.74 -8.50
CA VAL A 101 -5.01 -0.64 -8.10
C VAL A 101 -5.13 0.27 -6.88
N LEU A 102 -5.85 1.38 -7.04
CA LEU A 102 -6.12 2.29 -5.93
C LEU A 102 -7.18 1.66 -5.03
N LEU A 103 -6.80 1.29 -3.81
CA LEU A 103 -7.69 0.65 -2.85
C LEU A 103 -8.34 1.62 -1.89
N TYR A 104 -7.69 2.75 -1.63
CA TYR A 104 -8.16 3.73 -0.65
C TYR A 104 -7.68 5.12 -1.05
N GLU A 105 -8.57 6.10 -0.89
CA GLU A 105 -8.22 7.51 -1.05
C GLU A 105 -8.99 8.31 0.00
N ALA A 106 -8.26 9.13 0.75
CA ALA A 106 -8.84 9.99 1.77
C ALA A 106 -9.66 11.11 1.12
N SER A 107 -10.81 11.38 1.68
CA SER A 107 -11.68 12.47 1.21
C SER A 107 -11.24 13.84 1.70
#